data_61fed931145305d5a802aca0c865ad94
#
_entry.id   61fed931145305d5a802aca0c865ad94
#
_cell.length_a   1.000
_cell.length_b   1.000
_cell.length_c   1.000
_cell.angle_alpha   90.00
_cell.angle_beta   90.00
_cell.angle_gamma   90.00
#
_symmetry.space_group_name_H-M   'P 1'
#
loop_
_entity.id
_entity.type
_entity.pdbx_description
1 polymer ?
#
loop_
_entity_poly.entity_id
_entity_poly.type
_entity_poly.pdbx_seq_one_letter_code
_entity_poly.pdbx_strand_id
1 'polypeptide(L)'
;MNIKDFTTGIQHIGIPTNNIEETINFYLTLGFTTALRTINGTEEVAFLQLHNLVIETYQNRQAAMAYGAIDHIAIDVKNIDELFKVVQRKKKK
;
A
#
# COMPACT_ATOMS: atom_id res chain seq x y z
N MET A 1 -0.56 15.17 30.22
CA MET A 1 -0.76 14.08 29.23
C MET A 1 -0.09 14.46 27.92
N ASN A 2 0.48 13.51 27.24
CA ASN A 2 1.08 13.77 25.93
C ASN A 2 0.27 13.07 24.82
N ILE A 3 0.57 13.42 23.60
CA ILE A 3 -0.19 12.93 22.44
C ILE A 3 -0.12 11.40 22.34
N LYS A 4 0.99 10.80 22.75
CA LYS A 4 1.16 9.36 22.72
C LYS A 4 0.05 8.62 23.46
N ASP A 5 -0.47 9.21 24.56
CA ASP A 5 -1.49 8.57 25.37
C ASP A 5 -2.85 8.47 24.66
N PHE A 6 -3.04 9.26 23.60
CA PHE A 6 -4.29 9.29 22.84
C PHE A 6 -4.22 8.53 21.51
N THR A 7 -3.02 8.12 21.10
CA THR A 7 -2.84 7.45 19.81
C THR A 7 -2.65 5.95 19.99
N THR A 8 -3.09 5.18 19.00
CA THR A 8 -2.99 3.71 19.05
C THR A 8 -2.17 3.14 17.91
N GLY A 9 -1.62 4.00 17.05
CA GLY A 9 -0.80 3.61 15.92
C GLY A 9 -1.19 4.35 14.66
N ILE A 10 -0.75 3.84 13.52
CA ILE A 10 -1.08 4.40 12.22
C ILE A 10 -2.37 3.74 11.74
N GLN A 11 -3.36 4.56 11.35
CA GLN A 11 -4.59 4.02 10.78
C GLN A 11 -4.39 3.60 9.33
N HIS A 12 -3.84 4.49 8.51
CA HIS A 12 -3.53 4.17 7.12
C HIS A 12 -2.50 5.15 6.57
N ILE A 13 -1.93 4.80 5.42
CA ILE A 13 -1.02 5.63 4.66
C ILE A 13 -1.68 5.91 3.31
N GLY A 14 -1.76 7.18 2.91
CA GLY A 14 -2.33 7.57 1.63
C GLY A 14 -1.28 7.60 0.54
N ILE A 15 -1.53 6.92 -0.58
CA ILE A 15 -0.63 6.87 -1.72
C ILE A 15 -1.43 7.16 -2.99
N PRO A 16 -1.17 8.29 -3.66
CA PRO A 16 -1.87 8.61 -4.90
C PRO A 16 -1.46 7.68 -6.02
N THR A 17 -2.33 7.51 -6.99
CA THR A 17 -2.01 6.74 -8.18
C THR A 17 -2.57 7.39 -9.43
N ASN A 18 -1.93 7.08 -10.54
CA ASN A 18 -2.41 7.46 -11.88
C ASN A 18 -3.25 6.35 -12.52
N ASN A 19 -3.19 5.13 -11.97
CA ASN A 19 -3.98 4.00 -12.45
C ASN A 19 -4.26 3.06 -11.27
N ILE A 20 -5.48 3.11 -10.75
CA ILE A 20 -5.83 2.40 -9.53
C ILE A 20 -5.83 0.88 -9.73
N GLU A 21 -6.23 0.39 -10.91
CA GLU A 21 -6.23 -1.05 -11.17
C GLU A 21 -4.82 -1.62 -11.13
N GLU A 22 -3.84 -0.95 -11.74
CA GLU A 22 -2.45 -1.38 -11.67
C GLU A 22 -1.93 -1.37 -10.24
N THR A 23 -2.26 -0.33 -9.49
CA THR A 23 -1.82 -0.20 -8.09
C THR A 23 -2.40 -1.31 -7.23
N ILE A 24 -3.70 -1.57 -7.35
CA ILE A 24 -4.34 -2.66 -6.62
C ILE A 24 -3.65 -3.98 -6.96
N ASN A 25 -3.50 -4.28 -8.25
CA ASN A 25 -2.90 -5.53 -8.69
C ASN A 25 -1.48 -5.69 -8.17
N PHE A 26 -0.69 -4.61 -8.15
CA PHE A 26 0.66 -4.66 -7.60
C PHE A 26 0.64 -5.09 -6.13
N TYR A 27 -0.19 -4.46 -5.31
CA TYR A 27 -0.23 -4.78 -3.88
C TYR A 27 -0.81 -6.17 -3.63
N LEU A 28 -1.77 -6.62 -4.44
CA LEU A 28 -2.29 -7.99 -4.33
C LEU A 28 -1.17 -9.02 -4.56
N THR A 29 -0.22 -8.75 -5.44
CA THR A 29 0.90 -9.67 -5.65
C THR A 29 1.81 -9.77 -4.43
N LEU A 30 1.78 -8.78 -3.54
CA LEU A 30 2.55 -8.77 -2.30
C LEU A 30 1.80 -9.39 -1.13
N GLY A 31 0.57 -9.86 -1.35
CA GLY A 31 -0.23 -10.48 -0.30
C GLY A 31 -1.28 -9.57 0.34
N PHE A 32 -1.41 -8.33 -0.13
CA PHE A 32 -2.47 -7.45 0.37
C PHE A 32 -3.83 -7.95 -0.08
N THR A 33 -4.85 -7.63 0.68
CA THR A 33 -6.26 -7.84 0.29
C THR A 33 -6.94 -6.49 0.15
N THR A 34 -7.99 -6.45 -0.68
CA THR A 34 -8.80 -5.25 -0.82
C THR A 34 -9.83 -5.22 0.32
N ALA A 35 -9.62 -4.34 1.29
CA ALA A 35 -10.52 -4.21 2.44
C ALA A 35 -11.77 -3.42 2.08
N LEU A 36 -11.63 -2.41 1.22
CA LEU A 36 -12.75 -1.57 0.81
C LEU A 36 -12.39 -0.95 -0.54
N ARG A 37 -13.39 -0.84 -1.41
CA ARG A 37 -13.27 -0.08 -2.63
C ARG A 37 -14.46 0.86 -2.73
N THR A 38 -14.22 2.14 -3.00
CA THR A 38 -15.26 3.17 -2.99
C THR A 38 -14.90 4.32 -3.93
N ILE A 39 -15.78 5.31 -3.96
CA ILE A 39 -15.55 6.54 -4.72
C ILE A 39 -15.72 7.71 -3.77
N ASN A 40 -14.74 8.62 -3.76
CA ASN A 40 -14.79 9.86 -3.01
C ASN A 40 -14.91 11.01 -4.00
N GLY A 41 -16.11 11.57 -4.12
CA GLY A 41 -16.38 12.55 -5.17
C GLY A 41 -16.29 11.89 -6.55
N THR A 42 -15.25 12.23 -7.32
CA THR A 42 -14.98 11.63 -8.63
C THR A 42 -13.76 10.70 -8.61
N GLU A 43 -13.10 10.57 -7.46
CA GLU A 43 -11.89 9.76 -7.34
C GLU A 43 -12.23 8.35 -6.89
N GLU A 44 -11.70 7.38 -7.61
CA GLU A 44 -11.76 5.99 -7.16
C GLU A 44 -10.75 5.79 -6.03
N VAL A 45 -11.17 5.07 -4.99
CA VAL A 45 -10.39 4.86 -3.78
C VAL A 45 -10.42 3.39 -3.43
N ALA A 46 -9.28 2.85 -3.00
CA ALA A 46 -9.20 1.49 -2.48
C ALA A 46 -8.38 1.49 -1.19
N PHE A 47 -8.86 0.74 -0.20
CA PHE A 47 -8.11 0.45 1.02
C PHE A 47 -7.58 -0.97 0.91
N LEU A 48 -6.27 -1.10 0.95
CA LEU A 48 -5.56 -2.36 0.80
C LEU A 48 -4.91 -2.70 2.14
N GLN A 49 -5.03 -3.94 2.58
CA GLN A 49 -4.59 -4.34 3.91
C GLN A 49 -3.66 -5.53 3.87
N LEU A 50 -2.58 -5.43 4.62
CA LEU A 50 -1.65 -6.53 4.89
C LEU A 50 -1.35 -6.49 6.38
N HIS A 51 -1.92 -7.44 7.15
CA HIS A 51 -1.82 -7.45 8.61
C HIS A 51 -2.28 -6.11 9.19
N ASN A 52 -1.42 -5.40 9.91
CA ASN A 52 -1.75 -4.09 10.51
C ASN A 52 -1.42 -2.91 9.60
N LEU A 53 -0.94 -3.15 8.39
CA LEU A 53 -0.66 -2.09 7.42
C LEU A 53 -1.87 -1.89 6.53
N VAL A 54 -2.38 -0.66 6.49
CA VAL A 54 -3.47 -0.27 5.59
C VAL A 54 -2.98 0.86 4.70
N ILE A 55 -3.13 0.68 3.41
CA ILE A 55 -2.80 1.68 2.41
C ILE A 55 -4.10 2.13 1.76
N GLU A 56 -4.34 3.45 1.76
CA GLU A 56 -5.40 4.06 0.96
C GLU A 56 -4.77 4.54 -0.34
N THR A 57 -5.15 3.94 -1.47
CA THR A 57 -4.74 4.46 -2.77
C THR A 57 -5.92 5.14 -3.44
N TYR A 58 -5.66 6.26 -4.11
CA TYR A 58 -6.70 7.07 -4.72
C TYR A 58 -6.22 7.59 -6.07
N GLN A 59 -7.10 7.50 -7.06
CA GLN A 59 -6.76 7.85 -8.43
C GLN A 59 -7.00 9.32 -8.69
N ASN A 60 -6.02 10.14 -8.35
CA ASN A 60 -6.07 11.57 -8.63
C ASN A 60 -5.22 11.98 -9.83
N ARG A 61 -4.47 11.04 -10.42
CA ARG A 61 -3.60 11.25 -11.58
C ARG A 61 -2.53 12.30 -11.35
N GLN A 62 -2.13 12.48 -10.09
CA GLN A 62 -1.11 13.45 -9.70
C GLN A 62 0.09 12.79 -9.04
N ALA A 63 0.23 11.48 -9.19
CA ALA A 63 1.41 10.78 -8.69
C ALA A 63 2.63 11.23 -9.48
N ALA A 64 3.67 11.67 -8.77
CA ALA A 64 4.85 12.25 -9.40
C ALA A 64 5.71 11.22 -10.14
N MET A 65 5.57 9.94 -9.83
CA MET A 65 6.38 8.85 -10.39
C MET A 65 7.88 9.05 -10.12
N ALA A 66 8.19 9.67 -8.98
CA ALA A 66 9.54 9.97 -8.55
C ALA A 66 9.58 9.92 -7.03
N TYR A 67 10.77 9.87 -6.45
CA TYR A 67 10.91 9.89 -5.01
C TYR A 67 10.41 11.21 -4.44
N GLY A 68 9.64 11.12 -3.37
CA GLY A 68 9.20 12.26 -2.58
C GLY A 68 9.96 12.34 -1.27
N ALA A 69 9.45 13.14 -0.33
CA ALA A 69 10.03 13.25 1.01
C ALA A 69 9.95 11.93 1.76
N ILE A 70 8.87 11.16 1.53
CA ILE A 70 8.73 9.77 1.99
C ILE A 70 8.84 8.90 0.74
N ASP A 71 9.89 8.09 0.66
CA ASP A 71 10.22 7.41 -0.59
C ASP A 71 10.08 5.89 -0.53
N HIS A 72 9.79 5.31 0.62
CA HIS A 72 9.60 3.86 0.70
C HIS A 72 8.84 3.45 1.95
N ILE A 73 8.30 2.24 1.91
CA ILE A 73 7.72 1.55 3.05
C ILE A 73 8.48 0.24 3.19
N ALA A 74 8.93 -0.05 4.40
CA ALA A 74 9.60 -1.31 4.70
C ALA A 74 8.62 -2.25 5.39
N ILE A 75 8.52 -3.46 4.87
CA ILE A 75 7.65 -4.49 5.45
C ILE A 75 8.54 -5.50 6.16
N ASP A 76 8.25 -5.73 7.44
CA ASP A 76 8.98 -6.72 8.22
C ASP A 76 8.52 -8.12 7.80
N VAL A 77 9.48 -9.01 7.55
CA VAL A 77 9.19 -10.36 7.07
C VAL A 77 9.97 -11.39 7.85
N LYS A 78 9.47 -12.62 7.81
CA LYS A 78 10.20 -13.79 8.32
C LYS A 78 10.62 -14.64 7.12
N ASN A 79 11.67 -15.45 7.29
CA ASN A 79 12.15 -16.35 6.25
C ASN A 79 12.47 -15.59 4.95
N ILE A 80 13.33 -14.58 5.06
CA ILE A 80 13.64 -13.69 3.93
C ILE A 80 14.17 -14.47 2.72
N ASP A 81 14.93 -15.53 2.93
CA ASP A 81 15.47 -16.33 1.83
C ASP A 81 14.35 -17.01 1.03
N GLU A 82 13.35 -17.56 1.72
CA GLU A 82 12.21 -18.18 1.06
C GLU A 82 11.38 -17.13 0.32
N LEU A 83 11.14 -15.97 0.96
CA LEU A 83 10.41 -14.89 0.33
C LEU A 83 11.12 -14.40 -0.93
N PHE A 84 12.43 -14.28 -0.90
CA PHE A 84 13.21 -13.86 -2.05
C PHE A 84 12.98 -14.79 -3.24
N LYS A 85 12.98 -16.11 -3.00
CA LYS A 85 12.71 -17.11 -4.04
C LYS A 85 11.30 -16.94 -4.62
N VAL A 86 10.31 -16.69 -3.79
CA VAL A 86 8.92 -16.49 -4.25
C VAL A 86 8.83 -15.24 -5.13
N VAL A 87 9.45 -14.14 -4.73
CA VAL A 87 9.46 -12.90 -5.50
C VAL A 87 10.17 -13.09 -6.83
N GLN A 88 11.29 -13.80 -6.85
CA GLN A 88 12.03 -14.12 -8.07
C GLN A 88 11.14 -14.86 -9.06
N ARG A 89 10.40 -15.86 -8.61
CA ARG A 89 9.50 -16.63 -9.47
C ARG A 89 8.39 -15.75 -10.07
N LYS A 90 7.85 -14.82 -9.29
CA LYS A 90 6.81 -13.91 -9.78
C LYS A 90 7.33 -12.96 -10.85
N LYS A 91 8.59 -12.54 -10.75
CA LYS A 91 9.21 -11.66 -11.75
C LYS A 91 9.42 -12.32 -13.10
N LYS A 92 9.47 -13.63 -13.16
CA LYS A 92 9.73 -14.38 -14.38
C LYS A 92 8.51 -14.64 -15.25
N LYS A 93 7.37 -14.14 -14.85
CA LYS A 93 6.16 -14.27 -15.64
C LYS A 93 6.11 -13.34 -16.82
#